data_d50d812ec9a7a9244926c59f893523b6
#
_entry.id   d50d812ec9a7a9244926c59f893523b6
#
_cell.length_a   1.000
_cell.length_b   1.000
_cell.length_c   1.000
_cell.angle_alpha   90.00
_cell.angle_beta   90.00
_cell.angle_gamma   90.00
#
_symmetry.space_group_name_H-M   'P 1'
#
loop_
_entity.id
_entity.type
_entity.pdbx_description
1 polymer ?
#
loop_
_entity_poly.entity_id
_entity_poly.type
_entity_poly.pdbx_seq_one_letter_code
_entity_poly.pdbx_strand_id
1 'polypeptide(L)'
;NGNGAVTEAFRVQRGGAAVTGELQVSGDIIAFYSSSDENLKDNITPIEDPLAKVLSISGNTFTWKEGNSYQGEDTGVVAQEIEALGLPGIVKDQDSGHKSVQYHKLVPLLIEAIKELSTKVENLEQKLQDK
;
A
#
# COMPACT_ATOMS: atom_id res chain seq x y z
N ASN A 1 -39.78 16.90 -21.45
CA ASN A 1 -39.01 15.88 -20.70
C ASN A 1 -37.53 16.01 -21.05
N GLY A 2 -36.91 17.07 -20.53
CA GLY A 2 -35.47 17.28 -20.67
C GLY A 2 -34.74 16.33 -19.75
N ASN A 3 -34.15 15.28 -20.33
CA ASN A 3 -33.16 14.45 -19.66
C ASN A 3 -31.86 15.25 -19.69
N GLY A 4 -31.76 16.24 -18.79
CA GLY A 4 -30.52 16.97 -18.57
C GLY A 4 -29.48 16.00 -18.00
N ALA A 5 -28.53 15.57 -18.84
CA ALA A 5 -27.38 14.83 -18.34
C ALA A 5 -26.67 15.69 -17.29
N VAL A 6 -26.62 15.24 -16.03
CA VAL A 6 -25.81 15.86 -15.00
C VAL A 6 -24.37 15.55 -15.35
N THR A 7 -23.68 16.51 -15.94
CA THR A 7 -22.26 16.36 -16.33
C THR A 7 -21.31 16.55 -15.17
N GLU A 8 -21.80 17.05 -14.03
CA GLU A 8 -21.01 17.29 -12.82
C GLU A 8 -21.87 17.04 -11.57
N ALA A 9 -21.57 15.96 -10.84
CA ALA A 9 -22.31 15.61 -9.63
C ALA A 9 -21.77 16.30 -8.36
N PHE A 10 -20.46 16.65 -8.34
CA PHE A 10 -19.81 17.28 -7.19
C PHE A 10 -18.55 18.05 -7.63
N ARG A 11 -18.42 19.29 -7.16
CA ARG A 11 -17.22 20.11 -7.40
C ARG A 11 -16.81 20.84 -6.12
N VAL A 12 -15.55 20.71 -5.71
CA VAL A 12 -14.95 21.55 -4.67
C VAL A 12 -13.91 22.45 -5.31
N GLN A 13 -14.09 23.77 -5.14
CA GLN A 13 -13.18 24.79 -5.64
C GLN A 13 -12.55 25.54 -4.48
N ARG A 14 -11.28 25.40 -4.24
CA ARG A 14 -10.45 25.97 -3.17
C ARG A 14 -10.60 25.26 -1.80
N GLY A 15 -9.46 24.96 -1.22
CA GLY A 15 -9.33 24.47 0.15
C GLY A 15 -9.55 22.98 0.36
N GLY A 16 -9.91 22.23 -0.70
CA GLY A 16 -10.10 20.79 -0.62
C GLY A 16 -11.44 20.37 -0.01
N ALA A 17 -11.66 19.07 0.07
CA ALA A 17 -12.78 18.44 0.75
C ALA A 17 -12.28 17.44 1.78
N ALA A 18 -12.91 17.38 2.94
CA ALA A 18 -12.68 16.35 3.94
C ALA A 18 -13.86 15.39 3.94
N VAL A 19 -13.59 14.10 3.79
CA VAL A 19 -14.58 13.04 3.95
C VAL A 19 -14.26 12.28 5.24
N THR A 20 -15.20 12.27 6.18
CA THR A 20 -15.10 11.45 7.39
C THR A 20 -15.80 10.13 7.12
N GLY A 21 -15.03 9.03 7.14
CA GLY A 21 -15.51 7.71 6.76
C GLY A 21 -14.93 7.22 5.44
N GLU A 22 -15.65 6.38 4.75
CA GLU A 22 -15.25 5.81 3.46
C GLU A 22 -15.71 6.68 2.27
N LEU A 23 -14.85 6.83 1.28
CA LEU A 23 -15.21 7.34 -0.04
C LEU A 23 -15.14 6.19 -1.04
N GLN A 24 -16.29 5.76 -1.57
CA GLN A 24 -16.34 4.77 -2.66
C GLN A 24 -16.38 5.48 -4.02
N VAL A 25 -15.48 5.10 -4.88
CA VAL A 25 -15.39 5.59 -6.26
C VAL A 25 -15.48 4.41 -7.20
N SER A 26 -16.49 4.38 -8.07
CA SER A 26 -16.71 3.29 -9.03
C SER A 26 -15.88 3.41 -10.31
N GLY A 27 -15.24 4.57 -10.53
CA GLY A 27 -14.33 4.84 -11.63
C GLY A 27 -12.91 5.10 -11.14
N ASP A 28 -12.10 5.69 -11.99
CA ASP A 28 -10.73 6.03 -11.65
C ASP A 28 -10.64 7.19 -10.66
N ILE A 29 -9.67 7.10 -9.76
CA ILE A 29 -9.26 8.20 -8.89
C ILE A 29 -7.96 8.78 -9.45
N ILE A 30 -8.00 10.07 -9.83
CA ILE A 30 -6.82 10.79 -10.25
C ILE A 30 -6.27 11.56 -9.04
N ALA A 31 -5.27 10.99 -8.36
CA ALA A 31 -4.62 11.55 -7.19
C ALA A 31 -3.14 11.17 -7.22
N PHE A 32 -2.25 12.12 -7.53
CA PHE A 32 -0.86 11.79 -7.90
C PHE A 32 0.19 12.08 -6.84
N TYR A 33 -0.09 12.97 -5.88
CA TYR A 33 0.92 13.42 -4.95
C TYR A 33 0.56 13.14 -3.49
N SER A 34 1.51 12.55 -2.77
CA SER A 34 1.49 12.45 -1.31
C SER A 34 2.66 13.23 -0.74
N SER A 35 2.42 13.96 0.35
CA SER A 35 3.46 14.70 1.04
C SER A 35 4.56 13.77 1.53
N SER A 36 5.83 14.08 1.21
CA SER A 36 6.99 13.28 1.60
C SER A 36 8.27 14.10 1.83
N ASP A 37 8.11 15.39 2.06
CA ASP A 37 9.21 16.31 2.32
C ASP A 37 9.94 15.92 3.61
N GLU A 38 11.29 15.88 3.57
CA GLU A 38 12.11 15.55 4.73
C GLU A 38 11.95 16.56 5.88
N ASN A 39 11.66 17.83 5.57
CA ASN A 39 11.42 18.87 6.58
C ASN A 39 10.14 18.66 7.40
N LEU A 40 9.29 17.73 7.01
CA LEU A 40 8.08 17.32 7.72
C LEU A 40 8.27 16.02 8.49
N LYS A 41 9.49 15.49 8.56
CA LYS A 41 9.78 14.16 9.12
C LYS A 41 10.91 14.23 10.13
N ASP A 42 10.74 13.52 11.23
CA ASP A 42 11.78 13.30 12.23
C ASP A 42 12.16 11.80 12.28
N ASN A 43 13.36 11.53 12.78
CA ASN A 43 13.84 10.16 13.04
C ASN A 43 13.80 9.25 11.80
N ILE A 44 14.19 9.78 10.64
CA ILE A 44 14.23 9.00 9.39
C ILE A 44 15.27 7.89 9.54
N THR A 45 14.78 6.65 9.52
CA THR A 45 15.59 5.45 9.72
C THR A 45 15.23 4.39 8.69
N PRO A 46 16.19 3.76 8.01
CA PRO A 46 15.93 2.63 7.13
C PRO A 46 15.21 1.49 7.86
N ILE A 47 14.35 0.78 7.13
CA ILE A 47 13.63 -0.39 7.67
C ILE A 47 14.65 -1.50 7.97
N GLU A 48 14.62 -2.01 9.20
CA GLU A 48 15.47 -3.12 9.64
C GLU A 48 14.96 -4.47 9.10
N ASP A 49 15.87 -5.39 8.82
CA ASP A 49 15.60 -6.74 8.32
C ASP A 49 14.59 -6.79 7.16
N PRO A 50 14.79 -5.95 6.12
CA PRO A 50 13.77 -5.76 5.10
C PRO A 50 13.54 -7.01 4.24
N LEU A 51 14.58 -7.75 3.87
CA LEU A 51 14.45 -8.96 3.08
C LEU A 51 13.72 -10.07 3.85
N ALA A 52 14.05 -10.26 5.14
CA ALA A 52 13.33 -11.20 6.01
C ALA A 52 11.85 -10.85 6.14
N LYS A 53 11.53 -9.57 6.25
CA LYS A 53 10.14 -9.09 6.26
C LYS A 53 9.41 -9.41 4.97
N VAL A 54 10.02 -9.16 3.82
CA VAL A 54 9.43 -9.49 2.51
C VAL A 54 9.20 -11.01 2.37
N LEU A 55 10.15 -11.82 2.82
CA LEU A 55 10.04 -13.28 2.76
C LEU A 55 8.98 -13.85 3.71
N SER A 56 8.52 -13.09 4.69
CA SER A 56 7.47 -13.49 5.64
C SER A 56 6.04 -13.17 5.18
N ILE A 57 5.88 -12.44 4.10
CA ILE A 57 4.58 -12.08 3.53
C ILE A 57 4.38 -12.75 2.18
N SER A 58 3.15 -12.77 1.71
CA SER A 58 2.79 -13.38 0.43
C SER A 58 2.02 -12.43 -0.49
N GLY A 59 2.29 -12.56 -1.79
CA GLY A 59 1.43 -12.00 -2.83
C GLY A 59 0.47 -13.09 -3.32
N ASN A 60 -0.82 -12.79 -3.36
CA ASN A 60 -1.84 -13.80 -3.57
C ASN A 60 -2.86 -13.37 -4.62
N THR A 61 -3.41 -14.35 -5.33
CA THR A 61 -4.73 -14.24 -5.94
C THR A 61 -5.74 -14.91 -5.01
N PHE A 62 -6.96 -14.38 -4.96
CA PHE A 62 -8.00 -14.89 -4.08
C PHE A 62 -9.39 -14.60 -4.64
N THR A 63 -10.40 -15.21 -4.06
CA THR A 63 -11.81 -14.91 -4.33
C THR A 63 -12.43 -14.30 -3.08
N TRP A 64 -13.14 -13.19 -3.25
CA TRP A 64 -13.89 -12.58 -2.17
C TRP A 64 -14.99 -13.52 -1.68
N LYS A 65 -15.13 -13.64 -0.36
CA LYS A 65 -16.22 -14.44 0.23
C LYS A 65 -17.57 -13.81 -0.08
N GLU A 66 -18.58 -14.65 -0.23
CA GLU A 66 -19.97 -14.18 -0.37
C GLU A 66 -20.41 -13.38 0.86
N GLY A 67 -21.32 -12.45 0.67
CA GLY A 67 -21.93 -11.66 1.72
C GLY A 67 -21.19 -10.38 2.13
N ASN A 68 -20.14 -9.99 1.40
CA ASN A 68 -19.49 -8.70 1.56
C ASN A 68 -19.70 -7.78 0.33
N SER A 69 -19.20 -6.56 0.38
CA SER A 69 -19.36 -5.58 -0.70
C SER A 69 -18.47 -5.86 -1.92
N TYR A 70 -17.46 -6.73 -1.76
CA TYR A 70 -16.52 -7.09 -2.79
C TYR A 70 -16.92 -8.44 -3.40
N GLN A 71 -16.68 -8.63 -4.68
CA GLN A 71 -17.07 -9.84 -5.40
C GLN A 71 -16.02 -10.26 -6.42
N GLY A 72 -15.99 -11.57 -6.72
CA GLY A 72 -15.14 -12.13 -7.75
C GLY A 72 -13.70 -12.38 -7.32
N GLU A 73 -12.84 -12.57 -8.31
CA GLU A 73 -11.41 -12.82 -8.13
C GLU A 73 -10.64 -11.50 -8.04
N ASP A 74 -9.59 -11.51 -7.24
CA ASP A 74 -8.75 -10.33 -7.03
C ASP A 74 -7.32 -10.75 -6.68
N THR A 75 -6.42 -9.76 -6.60
CA THR A 75 -5.00 -9.95 -6.29
C THR A 75 -4.58 -9.00 -5.18
N GLY A 76 -3.83 -9.49 -4.21
CA GLY A 76 -3.36 -8.64 -3.12
C GLY A 76 -2.56 -9.37 -2.05
N VAL A 77 -2.35 -8.68 -0.95
CA VAL A 77 -1.69 -9.20 0.25
C VAL A 77 -2.70 -9.49 1.35
N VAL A 78 -2.29 -10.24 2.35
CA VAL A 78 -3.09 -10.52 3.56
C VAL A 78 -2.73 -9.49 4.64
N ALA A 79 -3.72 -8.72 5.08
CA ALA A 79 -3.51 -7.63 6.04
C ALA A 79 -2.87 -8.10 7.35
N GLN A 80 -3.21 -9.28 7.84
CA GLN A 80 -2.64 -9.87 9.05
C GLN A 80 -1.14 -10.19 8.92
N GLU A 81 -0.69 -10.64 7.74
CA GLU A 81 0.73 -10.82 7.46
C GLU A 81 1.48 -9.48 7.49
N ILE A 82 0.89 -8.46 6.90
CA ILE A 82 1.48 -7.11 6.89
C ILE A 82 1.53 -6.50 8.30
N GLU A 83 0.47 -6.68 9.08
CA GLU A 83 0.42 -6.23 10.47
C GLU A 83 1.54 -6.85 11.32
N ALA A 84 1.80 -8.14 11.12
CA ALA A 84 2.86 -8.87 11.83
C ALA A 84 4.27 -8.33 11.57
N LEU A 85 4.49 -7.56 10.51
CA LEU A 85 5.77 -6.88 10.24
C LEU A 85 6.09 -5.78 11.25
N GLY A 86 5.09 -5.25 11.96
CA GLY A 86 5.26 -4.18 12.92
C GLY A 86 5.63 -2.82 12.34
N LEU A 87 5.43 -2.61 11.04
CA LEU A 87 5.70 -1.34 10.38
C LEU A 87 4.56 -0.34 10.61
N PRO A 88 4.86 0.91 11.03
CA PRO A 88 3.81 1.87 11.36
C PRO A 88 3.04 2.35 10.13
N GLY A 89 1.74 2.55 10.28
CA GLY A 89 0.90 3.25 9.33
C GLY A 89 0.54 2.49 8.06
N ILE A 90 0.84 1.19 7.96
CA ILE A 90 0.51 0.40 6.77
C ILE A 90 -0.85 -0.29 6.89
N VAL A 91 -1.18 -0.81 8.06
CA VAL A 91 -2.46 -1.49 8.34
C VAL A 91 -3.33 -0.61 9.23
N LYS A 92 -4.60 -0.59 8.95
CA LYS A 92 -5.62 0.11 9.74
C LYS A 92 -6.81 -0.80 9.97
N ASP A 93 -7.33 -0.79 11.19
CA ASP A 93 -8.63 -1.37 11.52
C ASP A 93 -9.76 -0.45 11.01
N GLN A 94 -10.72 -1.03 10.32
CA GLN A 94 -11.93 -0.35 9.88
C GLN A 94 -13.01 -0.46 10.96
N ASP A 95 -14.01 0.42 10.91
CA ASP A 95 -15.16 0.38 11.82
C ASP A 95 -15.93 -0.95 11.75
N SER A 96 -15.85 -1.63 10.61
CA SER A 96 -16.41 -2.99 10.40
C SER A 96 -15.70 -4.10 11.18
N GLY A 97 -14.56 -3.80 11.82
CA GLY A 97 -13.68 -4.80 12.45
C GLY A 97 -12.73 -5.51 11.49
N HIS A 98 -12.81 -5.25 10.21
CA HIS A 98 -11.88 -5.77 9.21
C HIS A 98 -10.64 -4.86 9.08
N LYS A 99 -9.57 -5.40 8.51
CA LYS A 99 -8.31 -4.68 8.30
C LYS A 99 -8.16 -4.23 6.86
N SER A 100 -7.57 -3.06 6.67
CA SER A 100 -7.18 -2.54 5.36
C SER A 100 -5.68 -2.25 5.30
N VAL A 101 -5.12 -2.32 4.11
CA VAL A 101 -3.70 -2.10 3.84
C VAL A 101 -3.52 -0.90 2.92
N GLN A 102 -2.59 -0.01 3.29
CA GLN A 102 -2.10 1.01 2.37
C GLN A 102 -0.97 0.43 1.52
N TYR A 103 -1.31 -0.13 0.37
CA TYR A 103 -0.40 -0.85 -0.52
C TYR A 103 0.85 -0.06 -0.91
N HIS A 104 0.72 1.25 -1.17
CA HIS A 104 1.85 2.11 -1.55
C HIS A 104 2.93 2.20 -0.45
N LYS A 105 2.60 1.96 0.80
CA LYS A 105 3.56 1.95 1.92
C LYS A 105 4.40 0.69 2.01
N LEU A 106 4.13 -0.30 1.18
CA LEU A 106 5.01 -1.45 0.97
C LEU A 106 6.23 -1.10 0.10
N VAL A 107 6.16 -0.02 -0.67
CA VAL A 107 7.27 0.41 -1.55
C VAL A 107 8.56 0.66 -0.76
N PRO A 108 8.58 1.38 0.37
CA PRO A 108 9.80 1.55 1.18
C PRO A 108 10.42 0.23 1.65
N LEU A 109 9.59 -0.73 2.03
CA LEU A 109 10.04 -2.07 2.41
C LEU A 109 10.73 -2.77 1.23
N LEU A 110 10.12 -2.71 0.05
CA LEU A 110 10.68 -3.32 -1.17
C LEU A 110 12.00 -2.65 -1.58
N ILE A 111 12.12 -1.33 -1.43
CA ILE A 111 13.36 -0.59 -1.69
C ILE A 111 14.51 -1.15 -0.84
N GLU A 112 14.32 -1.24 0.46
CA GLU A 112 15.35 -1.73 1.37
C GLU A 112 15.63 -3.23 1.20
N ALA A 113 14.61 -4.04 0.90
CA ALA A 113 14.77 -5.46 0.61
C ALA A 113 15.58 -5.71 -0.68
N ILE A 114 15.34 -4.92 -1.72
CA ILE A 114 16.11 -5.00 -2.97
C ILE A 114 17.59 -4.63 -2.73
N LYS A 115 17.85 -3.59 -1.94
CA LYS A 115 19.21 -3.18 -1.58
C LYS A 115 19.95 -4.28 -0.80
N GLU A 116 19.30 -4.91 0.17
CA GLU A 116 19.87 -6.05 0.91
C GLU A 116 20.15 -7.23 -0.03
N LEU A 117 19.21 -7.56 -0.91
CA LEU A 117 19.37 -8.63 -1.89
C LEU A 117 20.51 -8.33 -2.87
N SER A 118 20.64 -7.09 -3.35
CA SER A 118 21.73 -6.64 -4.21
C SER A 118 23.08 -6.86 -3.54
N THR A 119 23.23 -6.46 -2.29
CA THR A 119 24.46 -6.67 -1.50
C THR A 119 24.78 -8.16 -1.35
N LYS A 120 23.76 -9.01 -1.12
CA LYS A 120 23.99 -10.47 -1.05
C LYS A 120 24.47 -11.05 -2.36
N VAL A 121 23.93 -10.59 -3.48
CA VAL A 121 24.37 -11.02 -4.83
C VAL A 121 25.81 -10.59 -5.08
N GLU A 122 26.15 -9.32 -4.82
CA GLU A 122 27.53 -8.80 -4.99
C GLU A 122 28.54 -9.60 -4.15
N ASN A 123 28.21 -9.93 -2.91
CA ASN A 123 29.05 -10.75 -2.04
C ASN A 123 29.23 -12.17 -2.57
N LEU A 124 28.20 -12.77 -3.16
CA LEU A 124 28.28 -14.09 -3.79
C LEU A 124 29.13 -14.06 -5.06
N GLU A 125 28.98 -13.04 -5.90
CA GLU A 125 29.80 -12.83 -7.10
C GLU A 125 31.27 -12.68 -6.72
N GLN A 126 31.57 -11.90 -5.69
CA GLN A 126 32.94 -11.74 -5.19
C GLN A 126 33.55 -13.06 -4.71
N LYS A 127 32.80 -13.87 -3.95
CA LYS A 127 33.23 -15.20 -3.51
C LYS A 127 33.50 -16.15 -4.68
N LEU A 128 32.74 -16.05 -5.76
CA LEU A 128 32.99 -16.85 -6.97
C LEU A 128 34.25 -16.42 -7.72
N GLN A 129 34.57 -15.12 -7.71
CA GLN A 129 35.80 -14.61 -8.33
C GLN A 129 37.07 -14.98 -7.55
N ASP A 130 36.96 -15.13 -6.22
CA ASP A 130 38.06 -15.45 -5.32
C ASP A 130 38.43 -16.96 -5.31
N LYS A 131 37.75 -17.77 -6.11
CA LYS A 131 38.06 -19.21 -6.27
C LYS A 131 38.94 -19.51 -7.43
#